data_b7f736b12e4b64c088a9c9c5113378f6
#
_entry.id   b7f736b12e4b64c088a9c9c5113378f6
#
_cell.length_a   1.000
_cell.length_b   1.000
_cell.length_c   1.000
_cell.angle_alpha   90.00
_cell.angle_beta   90.00
_cell.angle_gamma   90.00
#
_symmetry.space_group_name_H-M   'P 1'
#
loop_
_entity.id
_entity.type
_entity.pdbx_description
1 polymer ?
#
loop_
_entity_poly.entity_id
_entity_poly.type
_entity_poly.pdbx_seq_one_letter_code
_entity_poly.pdbx_strand_id
1 'polypeptide(L)'
;MAISFKDLEKKIKSREIDTVLVALSDMQGRLVGKRVTGKAFLDYVHKETHFCNYLYTVDMDMYTVPGFKSSSWETGYGDMTVIPDHQTIKELPWLEKTALVLGDAFEHDGKTPVAHSTRQVLREAIAKANKMGFEPMLGSELEFFLFKQSYEEIHSNHYKNLKETSWYIEDYMIFQTSKEEVFNQELRNSLLDSGIYVECTKGEAAPGQQEINVVFTDALNMADNHILIKNAAKEIAYKHNKAVTFMAKYNKEVCGSS
;
A
#
# COMPACT_ATOMS: atom_id res chain seq x y z
N MET A 1 -8.53 -13.01 5.71
CA MET A 1 -7.69 -14.06 5.05
C MET A 1 -7.53 -13.70 3.58
N ALA A 2 -6.36 -13.98 2.99
CA ALA A 2 -6.27 -13.98 1.53
C ALA A 2 -7.37 -14.90 1.00
N ILE A 3 -8.15 -14.45 0.04
CA ILE A 3 -9.26 -15.22 -0.52
C ILE A 3 -8.88 -15.73 -1.90
N SER A 4 -9.40 -16.93 -2.24
CA SER A 4 -9.17 -17.46 -3.58
C SER A 4 -9.99 -16.69 -4.62
N PHE A 5 -9.58 -16.74 -5.89
CA PHE A 5 -10.36 -16.19 -6.99
C PHE A 5 -11.81 -16.74 -6.99
N LYS A 6 -11.98 -18.04 -6.69
CA LYS A 6 -13.29 -18.69 -6.62
C LYS A 6 -14.17 -18.14 -5.49
N ASP A 7 -13.56 -17.77 -4.35
CA ASP A 7 -14.30 -17.17 -3.25
C ASP A 7 -14.66 -15.72 -3.55
N LEU A 8 -13.74 -14.96 -4.18
CA LEU A 8 -14.05 -13.61 -4.69
C LEU A 8 -15.20 -13.65 -5.69
N GLU A 9 -15.20 -14.60 -6.63
CA GLU A 9 -16.29 -14.78 -7.59
C GLU A 9 -17.64 -15.01 -6.90
N LYS A 10 -17.69 -15.86 -5.86
CA LYS A 10 -18.91 -16.09 -5.08
C LYS A 10 -19.37 -14.82 -4.40
N LYS A 11 -18.45 -14.08 -3.74
CA LYS A 11 -18.75 -12.84 -3.03
C LYS A 11 -19.22 -11.73 -3.97
N ILE A 12 -18.70 -11.66 -5.17
CA ILE A 12 -19.19 -10.72 -6.19
C ILE A 12 -20.61 -11.12 -6.65
N LYS A 13 -20.86 -12.41 -6.90
CA LYS A 13 -22.19 -12.88 -7.31
C LYS A 13 -23.26 -12.69 -6.22
N SER A 14 -22.89 -12.82 -4.95
CA SER A 14 -23.78 -12.56 -3.81
C SER A 14 -23.92 -11.07 -3.46
N ARG A 15 -23.15 -10.18 -4.10
CA ARG A 15 -23.04 -8.74 -3.79
C ARG A 15 -22.50 -8.42 -2.39
N GLU A 16 -21.79 -9.33 -1.79
CA GLU A 16 -20.94 -9.03 -0.63
C GLU A 16 -19.77 -8.15 -1.02
N ILE A 17 -19.25 -8.35 -2.24
CA ILE A 17 -18.24 -7.48 -2.87
C ILE A 17 -18.84 -6.95 -4.18
N ASP A 18 -18.74 -5.65 -4.41
CA ASP A 18 -19.18 -4.99 -5.64
C ASP A 18 -18.05 -4.23 -6.35
N THR A 19 -16.96 -3.96 -5.64
CA THR A 19 -15.81 -3.20 -6.12
C THR A 19 -14.52 -4.00 -5.97
N VAL A 20 -13.71 -4.03 -7.03
CA VAL A 20 -12.36 -4.61 -6.99
C VAL A 20 -11.33 -3.54 -7.36
N LEU A 21 -10.39 -3.29 -6.46
CA LEU A 21 -9.22 -2.46 -6.76
C LEU A 21 -8.20 -3.31 -7.50
N VAL A 22 -7.89 -2.95 -8.73
CA VAL A 22 -6.74 -3.53 -9.46
C VAL A 22 -5.62 -2.51 -9.39
N ALA A 23 -4.55 -2.85 -8.71
CA ALA A 23 -3.53 -1.89 -8.33
C ALA A 23 -2.10 -2.36 -8.63
N LEU A 24 -1.21 -1.39 -8.80
CA LEU A 24 0.23 -1.52 -8.86
C LEU A 24 0.88 -0.74 -7.72
N SER A 25 2.11 -1.09 -7.39
CA SER A 25 2.99 -0.21 -6.61
C SER A 25 3.75 0.71 -7.54
N ASP A 26 3.68 2.02 -7.32
CA ASP A 26 4.52 2.98 -8.03
C ASP A 26 5.95 3.05 -7.47
N MET A 27 6.78 3.94 -8.02
CA MET A 27 8.18 4.11 -7.61
C MET A 27 8.34 4.70 -6.20
N GLN A 28 7.29 5.31 -5.66
CA GLN A 28 7.25 5.87 -4.30
C GLN A 28 6.61 4.94 -3.27
N GLY A 29 6.23 3.72 -3.69
CA GLY A 29 5.56 2.76 -2.82
C GLY A 29 4.12 3.15 -2.50
N ARG A 30 3.40 3.79 -3.45
CA ARG A 30 1.97 4.07 -3.36
C ARG A 30 1.19 3.06 -4.19
N LEU A 31 -0.03 2.74 -3.75
CA LEU A 31 -0.97 2.02 -4.60
C LEU A 31 -1.56 2.96 -5.64
N VAL A 32 -1.38 2.62 -6.91
CA VAL A 32 -1.97 3.30 -8.05
C VAL A 32 -2.77 2.30 -8.87
N GLY A 33 -3.93 2.68 -9.40
CA GLY A 33 -4.74 1.70 -10.12
C GLY A 33 -6.17 2.16 -10.41
N LYS A 34 -7.04 1.19 -10.60
CA LYS A 34 -8.44 1.40 -10.97
C LYS A 34 -9.39 0.73 -9.97
N ARG A 35 -10.53 1.38 -9.71
CA ARG A 35 -11.69 0.77 -9.05
C ARG A 35 -12.60 0.24 -10.15
N VAL A 36 -12.73 -1.07 -10.24
CA VAL A 36 -13.60 -1.71 -11.24
C VAL A 36 -14.81 -2.34 -10.55
N THR A 37 -15.94 -2.41 -11.24
CA THR A 37 -17.09 -3.14 -10.71
C THR A 37 -16.79 -4.63 -10.65
N GLY A 38 -17.33 -5.32 -9.64
CA GLY A 38 -17.17 -6.78 -9.54
C GLY A 38 -17.57 -7.49 -10.83
N LYS A 39 -18.64 -7.01 -11.52
CA LYS A 39 -19.06 -7.56 -12.82
C LYS A 39 -17.97 -7.45 -13.87
N ALA A 40 -17.40 -6.26 -14.08
CA ALA A 40 -16.34 -6.04 -15.06
C ALA A 40 -15.09 -6.85 -14.71
N PHE A 41 -14.78 -6.98 -13.41
CA PHE A 41 -13.68 -7.83 -12.96
C PHE A 41 -13.87 -9.29 -13.40
N LEU A 42 -15.04 -9.87 -13.18
CA LEU A 42 -15.33 -11.25 -13.57
C LEU A 42 -15.43 -11.44 -15.08
N ASP A 43 -15.95 -10.45 -15.81
CA ASP A 43 -16.14 -10.60 -17.26
C ASP A 43 -14.80 -10.61 -18.03
N TYR A 44 -13.85 -9.73 -17.65
CA TYR A 44 -12.59 -9.58 -18.40
C TYR A 44 -11.39 -9.10 -17.60
N VAL A 45 -11.55 -8.20 -16.60
CA VAL A 45 -10.40 -7.56 -15.92
C VAL A 45 -9.54 -8.55 -15.16
N HIS A 46 -10.11 -9.66 -14.67
CA HIS A 46 -9.36 -10.72 -13.99
C HIS A 46 -8.28 -11.38 -14.85
N LYS A 47 -8.35 -11.23 -16.18
CA LYS A 47 -7.35 -11.75 -17.12
C LYS A 47 -6.28 -10.71 -17.39
N GLU A 48 -6.71 -9.51 -17.74
CA GLU A 48 -5.83 -8.37 -18.02
C GLU A 48 -6.61 -7.04 -17.97
N THR A 49 -5.89 -5.96 -17.75
CA THR A 49 -6.36 -4.58 -17.91
C THR A 49 -5.19 -3.72 -18.41
N HIS A 50 -5.46 -2.46 -18.76
CA HIS A 50 -4.43 -1.58 -19.29
C HIS A 50 -4.30 -0.32 -18.42
N PHE A 51 -3.06 0.08 -18.14
CA PHE A 51 -2.73 1.31 -17.44
C PHE A 51 -1.75 2.11 -18.28
N CYS A 52 -1.80 3.43 -18.16
CA CYS A 52 -0.82 4.25 -18.84
C CYS A 52 0.59 4.03 -18.30
N ASN A 53 1.57 3.94 -19.18
CA ASN A 53 2.97 3.65 -18.83
C ASN A 53 3.65 4.75 -17.99
N TYR A 54 3.09 5.98 -17.95
CA TYR A 54 3.62 7.06 -17.13
C TYR A 54 3.54 6.80 -15.62
N LEU A 55 2.73 5.83 -15.17
CA LEU A 55 2.56 5.56 -13.73
C LEU A 55 3.86 5.25 -12.98
N TYR A 56 4.91 4.81 -13.69
CA TYR A 56 6.24 4.63 -13.13
C TYR A 56 7.16 5.84 -13.28
N THR A 57 6.69 6.94 -13.86
CA THR A 57 7.49 8.12 -14.18
C THR A 57 6.82 9.44 -13.74
N VAL A 58 6.03 9.36 -12.67
CA VAL A 58 5.38 10.52 -12.04
C VAL A 58 6.09 10.91 -10.75
N ASP A 59 5.94 12.17 -10.38
CA ASP A 59 6.39 12.68 -9.08
C ASP A 59 5.38 12.42 -7.95
N MET A 60 5.60 13.04 -6.79
CA MET A 60 4.72 12.87 -5.63
C MET A 60 3.32 13.47 -5.84
N ASP A 61 3.18 14.46 -6.71
CA ASP A 61 1.92 15.12 -7.05
C ASP A 61 1.26 14.52 -8.30
N MET A 62 1.77 13.39 -8.81
CA MET A 62 1.32 12.68 -10.00
C MET A 62 1.58 13.41 -11.32
N TYR A 63 2.43 14.44 -11.34
CA TYR A 63 2.88 15.05 -12.59
C TYR A 63 3.92 14.16 -13.27
N THR A 64 3.82 14.03 -14.59
CA THR A 64 4.80 13.30 -15.40
C THR A 64 6.14 14.00 -15.40
N VAL A 65 7.20 13.25 -15.05
CA VAL A 65 8.57 13.77 -15.00
C VAL A 65 9.23 13.58 -16.38
N PRO A 66 9.81 14.63 -16.98
CA PRO A 66 10.49 14.53 -18.28
C PRO A 66 11.82 13.75 -18.17
N GLY A 67 12.30 13.25 -19.32
CA GLY A 67 13.63 12.62 -19.44
C GLY A 67 13.65 11.09 -19.27
N PHE A 68 12.51 10.46 -19.01
CA PHE A 68 12.42 9.00 -19.02
C PHE A 68 12.35 8.46 -20.46
N LYS A 69 13.05 7.35 -20.73
CA LYS A 69 13.00 6.66 -22.02
C LYS A 69 11.70 5.86 -22.22
N SER A 70 11.11 5.39 -21.13
CA SER A 70 9.91 4.54 -21.15
C SER A 70 8.63 5.30 -21.43
N SER A 71 8.58 6.58 -21.08
CA SER A 71 7.41 7.44 -21.32
C SER A 71 7.83 8.91 -21.37
N SER A 72 7.45 9.62 -22.41
CA SER A 72 7.71 11.06 -22.58
C SER A 72 6.72 11.67 -23.57
N TRP A 73 6.70 12.98 -23.64
CA TRP A 73 5.93 13.68 -24.69
C TRP A 73 6.43 13.38 -26.10
N GLU A 74 7.75 13.10 -26.26
CA GLU A 74 8.35 12.79 -27.56
C GLU A 74 8.01 11.36 -28.01
N THR A 75 7.98 10.40 -27.10
CA THR A 75 7.64 8.99 -27.40
C THR A 75 6.15 8.71 -27.34
N GLY A 76 5.38 9.62 -26.76
CA GLY A 76 3.97 9.43 -26.45
C GLY A 76 3.76 8.62 -25.18
N TYR A 77 2.56 8.72 -24.63
CA TYR A 77 2.13 7.93 -23.46
C TYR A 77 1.24 6.79 -23.97
N GLY A 78 1.81 5.59 -23.99
CA GLY A 78 1.10 4.36 -24.36
C GLY A 78 0.54 3.63 -23.13
N ASP A 79 -0.17 2.54 -23.41
CA ASP A 79 -0.64 1.62 -22.38
C ASP A 79 0.36 0.50 -22.13
N MET A 80 0.51 0.13 -20.88
CA MET A 80 1.07 -1.15 -20.45
C MET A 80 -0.04 -2.11 -20.09
N THR A 81 0.17 -3.39 -20.31
CA THR A 81 -0.74 -4.45 -19.91
C THR A 81 -0.49 -4.80 -18.44
N VAL A 82 -1.55 -4.86 -17.64
CA VAL A 82 -1.50 -5.27 -16.24
C VAL A 82 -2.27 -6.58 -16.08
N ILE A 83 -1.58 -7.60 -15.60
CA ILE A 83 -2.15 -8.92 -15.34
C ILE A 83 -2.34 -9.06 -13.82
N PRO A 84 -3.59 -9.18 -13.33
CA PRO A 84 -3.86 -9.38 -11.92
C PRO A 84 -3.25 -10.67 -11.37
N ASP A 85 -2.48 -10.57 -10.30
CA ASP A 85 -1.95 -11.71 -9.58
C ASP A 85 -2.99 -12.22 -8.58
N HIS A 86 -3.71 -13.29 -8.95
CA HIS A 86 -4.79 -13.82 -8.12
C HIS A 86 -4.35 -14.32 -6.73
N GLN A 87 -3.05 -14.50 -6.50
CA GLN A 87 -2.55 -14.89 -5.18
C GLN A 87 -2.55 -13.71 -4.19
N THR A 88 -2.68 -12.49 -4.71
CA THR A 88 -2.70 -11.26 -3.90
C THR A 88 -4.09 -10.80 -3.52
N ILE A 89 -5.14 -11.52 -3.89
CA ILE A 89 -6.52 -11.11 -3.61
C ILE A 89 -6.77 -11.02 -2.11
N LYS A 90 -7.21 -9.85 -1.66
CA LYS A 90 -7.55 -9.57 -0.26
C LYS A 90 -8.87 -8.79 -0.20
N GLU A 91 -9.68 -9.08 0.81
CA GLU A 91 -10.76 -8.16 1.19
C GLU A 91 -10.17 -6.98 1.97
N LEU A 92 -10.79 -5.81 1.81
CA LEU A 92 -10.40 -4.59 2.50
C LEU A 92 -11.49 -4.19 3.50
N PRO A 93 -11.46 -4.68 4.76
CA PRO A 93 -12.56 -4.48 5.72
C PRO A 93 -12.82 -3.01 6.05
N TRP A 94 -11.84 -2.14 5.89
CA TRP A 94 -12.00 -0.69 6.08
C TRP A 94 -12.66 0.02 4.89
N LEU A 95 -12.89 -0.66 3.77
CA LEU A 95 -13.64 -0.17 2.60
C LEU A 95 -14.85 -1.05 2.36
N GLU A 96 -16.02 -0.45 2.37
CA GLU A 96 -17.27 -1.21 2.22
C GLU A 96 -17.27 -1.99 0.90
N LYS A 97 -17.61 -3.29 0.96
CA LYS A 97 -17.79 -4.21 -0.18
C LYS A 97 -16.63 -4.21 -1.18
N THR A 98 -15.41 -4.05 -0.72
CA THR A 98 -14.24 -3.85 -1.58
C THR A 98 -13.22 -4.97 -1.38
N ALA A 99 -12.72 -5.49 -2.50
CA ALA A 99 -11.52 -6.32 -2.55
C ALA A 99 -10.41 -5.63 -3.34
N LEU A 100 -9.18 -6.11 -3.16
CA LEU A 100 -7.99 -5.64 -3.88
C LEU A 100 -7.29 -6.84 -4.52
N VAL A 101 -6.73 -6.63 -5.70
CA VAL A 101 -5.75 -7.49 -6.33
C VAL A 101 -4.59 -6.65 -6.86
N LEU A 102 -3.37 -7.08 -6.58
CA LEU A 102 -2.18 -6.47 -7.19
C LEU A 102 -1.95 -7.08 -8.57
N GLY A 103 -1.39 -6.29 -9.48
CA GLY A 103 -1.04 -6.73 -10.81
C GLY A 103 0.45 -6.68 -11.08
N ASP A 104 0.89 -7.48 -12.04
CA ASP A 104 2.21 -7.37 -12.63
C ASP A 104 2.12 -6.61 -13.96
N ALA A 105 3.07 -5.71 -14.20
CA ALA A 105 3.09 -4.86 -15.39
C ALA A 105 3.91 -5.49 -16.53
N PHE A 106 3.33 -5.51 -17.71
CA PHE A 106 3.94 -5.97 -18.94
C PHE A 106 3.89 -4.86 -20.00
N GLU A 107 4.81 -4.90 -20.94
CA GLU A 107 4.75 -4.04 -22.11
C GLU A 107 3.42 -4.27 -22.85
N HIS A 108 3.12 -3.45 -23.83
CA HIS A 108 1.86 -3.54 -24.60
C HIS A 108 1.59 -4.93 -25.20
N ASP A 109 2.63 -5.74 -25.38
CA ASP A 109 2.50 -7.11 -25.90
C ASP A 109 1.92 -8.12 -24.89
N GLY A 110 1.73 -7.71 -23.64
CA GLY A 110 1.23 -8.55 -22.55
C GLY A 110 2.15 -9.72 -22.16
N LYS A 111 3.39 -9.71 -22.60
CA LYS A 111 4.36 -10.82 -22.41
C LYS A 111 5.69 -10.36 -21.85
N THR A 112 6.22 -9.26 -22.34
CA THR A 112 7.49 -8.70 -21.89
C THR A 112 7.28 -7.94 -20.59
N PRO A 113 7.86 -8.36 -19.45
CA PRO A 113 7.70 -7.63 -18.20
C PRO A 113 8.26 -6.21 -18.32
N VAL A 114 7.59 -5.22 -17.73
CA VAL A 114 8.12 -3.87 -17.58
C VAL A 114 9.29 -3.93 -16.60
N ALA A 115 10.52 -3.84 -17.10
CA ALA A 115 11.74 -4.11 -16.35
C ALA A 115 11.94 -3.19 -15.12
N HIS A 116 11.39 -1.99 -15.15
CA HIS A 116 11.48 -1.02 -14.06
C HIS A 116 10.22 -1.03 -13.16
N SER A 117 9.29 -1.96 -13.34
CA SER A 117 8.19 -2.12 -12.37
C SER A 117 8.72 -2.63 -11.05
N THR A 118 8.20 -2.10 -9.95
CA THR A 118 8.71 -2.39 -8.60
C THR A 118 8.63 -3.87 -8.24
N ARG A 119 7.51 -4.53 -8.55
CA ARG A 119 7.34 -5.97 -8.31
C ARG A 119 8.27 -6.81 -9.19
N GLN A 120 8.50 -6.42 -10.45
CA GLN A 120 9.40 -7.14 -11.35
C GLN A 120 10.85 -7.09 -10.86
N VAL A 121 11.33 -5.92 -10.43
CA VAL A 121 12.67 -5.77 -9.84
C VAL A 121 12.85 -6.71 -8.65
N LEU A 122 11.85 -6.81 -7.78
CA LEU A 122 11.89 -7.72 -6.62
C LEU A 122 11.85 -9.20 -7.06
N ARG A 123 11.00 -9.56 -8.01
CA ARG A 123 10.93 -10.93 -8.57
C ARG A 123 12.28 -11.38 -9.14
N GLU A 124 12.98 -10.50 -9.85
CA GLU A 124 14.33 -10.79 -10.37
C GLU A 124 15.35 -10.97 -9.26
N ALA A 125 15.31 -10.13 -8.22
CA ALA A 125 16.18 -10.27 -7.05
C ALA A 125 15.93 -11.61 -6.30
N ILE A 126 14.67 -11.97 -6.09
CA ILE A 126 14.29 -13.27 -5.50
C ILE A 126 14.77 -14.43 -6.37
N ALA A 127 14.55 -14.37 -7.69
CA ALA A 127 15.01 -15.40 -8.60
C ALA A 127 16.53 -15.56 -8.59
N LYS A 128 17.29 -14.48 -8.42
CA LYS A 128 18.73 -14.52 -8.24
C LYS A 128 19.12 -15.17 -6.91
N ALA A 129 18.48 -14.82 -5.81
CA ALA A 129 18.70 -15.44 -4.51
C ALA A 129 18.43 -16.95 -4.54
N ASN A 130 17.29 -17.35 -5.13
CA ASN A 130 16.92 -18.76 -5.27
C ASN A 130 17.95 -19.58 -6.08
N LYS A 131 18.50 -19.00 -7.16
CA LYS A 131 19.59 -19.64 -7.93
C LYS A 131 20.87 -19.84 -7.10
N MET A 132 21.07 -19.03 -6.06
CA MET A 132 22.20 -19.16 -5.12
C MET A 132 21.87 -20.11 -3.95
N GLY A 133 20.67 -20.69 -3.90
CA GLY A 133 20.22 -21.60 -2.84
C GLY A 133 19.60 -20.92 -1.61
N PHE A 134 19.20 -19.64 -1.71
CA PHE A 134 18.58 -18.89 -0.62
C PHE A 134 17.10 -18.60 -0.90
N GLU A 135 16.27 -18.76 0.11
CA GLU A 135 14.88 -18.30 0.11
C GLU A 135 14.79 -17.04 1.00
N PRO A 136 14.61 -15.84 0.41
CA PRO A 136 14.55 -14.62 1.19
C PRO A 136 13.23 -14.49 1.95
N MET A 137 13.33 -14.37 3.27
CA MET A 137 12.21 -14.09 4.18
C MET A 137 12.41 -12.71 4.77
N LEU A 138 11.36 -11.89 4.80
CA LEU A 138 11.40 -10.51 5.27
C LEU A 138 10.33 -10.26 6.34
N GLY A 139 10.65 -9.44 7.34
CA GLY A 139 9.72 -8.79 8.25
C GLY A 139 9.63 -7.31 7.94
N SER A 140 8.57 -6.67 8.38
CA SER A 140 8.42 -5.22 8.30
C SER A 140 8.02 -4.67 9.66
N GLU A 141 8.80 -3.74 10.16
CA GLU A 141 8.52 -2.88 11.31
C GLU A 141 8.27 -1.49 10.72
N LEU A 142 7.00 -1.12 10.59
CA LEU A 142 6.65 0.09 9.86
C LEU A 142 6.25 1.19 10.82
N GLU A 143 7.08 2.21 10.91
CA GLU A 143 6.82 3.39 11.72
C GLU A 143 6.12 4.49 10.94
N PHE A 144 5.29 5.27 11.62
CA PHE A 144 4.60 6.42 11.06
C PHE A 144 4.29 7.46 12.14
N PHE A 145 4.11 8.71 11.72
CA PHE A 145 3.63 9.78 12.60
C PHE A 145 2.14 10.00 12.37
N LEU A 146 1.37 10.06 13.45
CA LEU A 146 -0.06 10.31 13.45
C LEU A 146 -0.35 11.74 13.94
N PHE A 147 -1.13 12.49 13.17
CA PHE A 147 -1.51 13.87 13.45
C PHE A 147 -3.00 14.00 13.78
N LYS A 148 -3.32 14.95 14.67
CA LYS A 148 -4.71 15.29 15.05
C LYS A 148 -5.50 15.92 13.92
N GLN A 149 -4.81 16.52 12.96
CA GLN A 149 -5.38 17.26 11.85
C GLN A 149 -5.72 16.30 10.71
N SER A 150 -6.77 16.63 9.96
CA SER A 150 -7.06 15.93 8.70
C SER A 150 -6.01 16.24 7.62
N TYR A 151 -6.01 15.43 6.55
CA TYR A 151 -5.15 15.69 5.40
C TYR A 151 -5.45 17.04 4.76
N GLU A 152 -6.75 17.43 4.68
CA GLU A 152 -7.19 18.69 4.10
C GLU A 152 -6.72 19.89 4.93
N GLU A 153 -6.80 19.79 6.26
CA GLU A 153 -6.28 20.85 7.15
C GLU A 153 -4.77 21.00 7.02
N ILE A 154 -4.02 19.89 6.99
CA ILE A 154 -2.57 19.90 6.82
C ILE A 154 -2.20 20.51 5.48
N HIS A 155 -2.85 20.10 4.40
CA HIS A 155 -2.63 20.65 3.06
C HIS A 155 -2.93 22.15 3.01
N SER A 156 -4.09 22.59 3.55
CA SER A 156 -4.50 23.99 3.58
C SER A 156 -3.54 24.88 4.37
N ASN A 157 -2.89 24.32 5.39
CA ASN A 157 -1.85 24.98 6.19
C ASN A 157 -0.44 24.87 5.58
N HIS A 158 -0.32 24.40 4.33
CA HIS A 158 0.97 24.20 3.66
C HIS A 158 1.96 23.36 4.48
N TYR A 159 1.46 22.31 5.14
CA TYR A 159 2.22 21.38 5.99
C TYR A 159 2.95 22.06 7.16
N LYS A 160 2.42 23.20 7.64
CA LYS A 160 2.93 23.93 8.78
C LYS A 160 2.07 23.70 10.03
N ASN A 161 2.66 23.91 11.20
CA ASN A 161 1.96 23.79 12.49
C ASN A 161 1.27 22.44 12.66
N LEU A 162 1.99 21.37 12.33
CA LEU A 162 1.54 20.01 12.55
C LEU A 162 1.34 19.76 14.04
N LYS A 163 0.28 19.02 14.38
CA LYS A 163 -0.10 18.69 15.77
C LYS A 163 -0.14 17.18 15.89
N GLU A 164 0.89 16.65 16.48
CA GLU A 164 1.00 15.22 16.81
C GLU A 164 -0.15 14.81 17.75
N THR A 165 -0.54 13.54 17.67
CA THR A 165 -1.60 12.99 18.54
C THR A 165 -1.19 12.93 20.00
N SER A 166 0.10 12.83 20.29
CA SER A 166 0.67 12.90 21.62
C SER A 166 1.63 14.09 21.76
N TRP A 167 1.90 14.49 22.98
CA TRP A 167 2.88 15.53 23.36
C TRP A 167 4.05 14.97 24.16
N TYR A 168 4.09 13.65 24.35
CA TYR A 168 5.18 12.91 24.98
C TYR A 168 5.76 11.90 24.00
N ILE A 169 6.99 11.50 24.25
CA ILE A 169 7.54 10.25 23.71
C ILE A 169 6.65 9.11 24.20
N GLU A 170 6.21 8.26 23.29
CA GLU A 170 5.27 7.18 23.57
C GLU A 170 5.94 5.83 23.77
N ASP A 171 7.23 5.75 23.55
CA ASP A 171 8.01 4.51 23.49
C ASP A 171 7.68 3.54 24.63
N TYR A 172 7.07 2.42 24.29
CA TYR A 172 6.51 1.38 25.19
C TYR A 172 5.51 1.87 26.25
N MET A 173 5.08 3.13 26.21
CA MET A 173 4.21 3.72 27.23
C MET A 173 2.74 3.47 26.94
N ILE A 174 2.18 2.41 27.52
CA ILE A 174 0.81 1.94 27.26
C ILE A 174 -0.23 3.04 27.44
N PHE A 175 -0.14 3.85 28.51
CA PHE A 175 -1.12 4.92 28.72
C PHE A 175 -1.12 5.96 27.60
N GLN A 176 0.03 6.28 27.01
CA GLN A 176 0.11 7.24 25.90
C GLN A 176 -0.53 6.66 24.64
N THR A 177 -0.20 5.43 24.27
CA THR A 177 -0.75 4.76 23.09
C THR A 177 -2.26 4.46 23.23
N SER A 178 -2.79 4.36 24.48
CA SER A 178 -4.23 4.21 24.71
C SER A 178 -5.07 5.37 24.17
N LYS A 179 -4.49 6.53 23.95
CA LYS A 179 -5.17 7.68 23.34
C LYS A 179 -5.49 7.48 21.86
N GLU A 180 -4.69 6.67 21.20
CA GLU A 180 -4.80 6.39 19.77
C GLU A 180 -5.28 4.96 19.50
N GLU A 181 -5.70 4.26 20.55
CA GLU A 181 -6.10 2.84 20.45
C GLU A 181 -7.28 2.62 19.50
N VAL A 182 -8.21 3.57 19.39
CA VAL A 182 -9.33 3.46 18.44
C VAL A 182 -8.83 3.32 17.00
N PHE A 183 -7.84 4.14 16.62
CA PHE A 183 -7.20 4.04 15.30
C PHE A 183 -6.35 2.78 15.18
N ASN A 184 -5.49 2.51 16.16
CA ASN A 184 -4.58 1.37 16.15
C ASN A 184 -5.32 0.03 16.17
N GLN A 185 -6.40 -0.08 16.93
CA GLN A 185 -7.22 -1.29 16.98
C GLN A 185 -7.93 -1.54 15.65
N GLU A 186 -8.53 -0.50 15.02
CA GLU A 186 -9.14 -0.63 13.71
C GLU A 186 -8.10 -1.06 12.67
N LEU A 187 -6.90 -0.46 12.69
CA LEU A 187 -5.81 -0.82 11.78
C LEU A 187 -5.39 -2.29 11.95
N ARG A 188 -5.11 -2.72 13.19
CA ARG A 188 -4.71 -4.12 13.47
C ARG A 188 -5.77 -5.10 13.02
N ASN A 189 -7.02 -4.89 13.42
CA ASN A 189 -8.12 -5.81 13.11
C ASN A 189 -8.40 -5.87 11.60
N SER A 190 -8.44 -4.72 10.94
CA SER A 190 -8.64 -4.65 9.49
C SER A 190 -7.55 -5.39 8.71
N LEU A 191 -6.30 -5.28 9.13
CA LEU A 191 -5.19 -5.99 8.49
C LEU A 191 -5.24 -7.49 8.77
N LEU A 192 -5.57 -7.92 10.00
CA LEU A 192 -5.78 -9.32 10.33
C LEU A 192 -6.91 -9.94 9.49
N ASP A 193 -8.02 -9.24 9.37
CA ASP A 193 -9.15 -9.69 8.55
C ASP A 193 -8.81 -9.73 7.05
N SER A 194 -7.89 -8.87 6.60
CA SER A 194 -7.33 -8.93 5.23
C SER A 194 -6.30 -10.05 5.03
N GLY A 195 -5.95 -10.80 6.08
CA GLY A 195 -4.96 -11.88 6.03
C GLY A 195 -3.51 -11.41 6.13
N ILE A 196 -3.28 -10.24 6.70
CA ILE A 196 -1.95 -9.75 7.10
C ILE A 196 -1.79 -10.00 8.60
N TYR A 197 -0.87 -10.88 8.97
CA TYR A 197 -0.69 -11.24 10.37
C TYR A 197 0.06 -10.14 11.13
N VAL A 198 -0.72 -9.23 11.72
CA VAL A 198 -0.18 -8.18 12.60
C VAL A 198 0.21 -8.80 13.92
N GLU A 199 1.43 -8.55 14.36
CA GLU A 199 1.96 -8.99 15.66
C GLU A 199 1.59 -7.99 16.74
N CYS A 200 1.93 -6.72 16.56
CA CYS A 200 1.62 -5.68 17.52
C CYS A 200 1.57 -4.27 16.88
N THR A 201 1.14 -3.31 17.68
CA THR A 201 1.42 -1.88 17.52
C THR A 201 2.01 -1.34 18.81
N LYS A 202 2.95 -0.43 18.72
CA LYS A 202 3.56 0.25 19.87
C LYS A 202 3.80 1.72 19.59
N GLY A 203 3.96 2.51 20.64
CA GLY A 203 4.45 3.88 20.53
C GLY A 203 5.95 3.91 20.31
N GLU A 204 6.44 4.96 19.65
CA GLU A 204 7.82 5.16 19.28
C GLU A 204 8.47 6.38 19.93
N ALA A 205 9.76 6.61 19.63
CA ALA A 205 10.65 7.54 20.30
C ALA A 205 10.38 9.02 20.00
N ALA A 206 9.25 9.36 19.37
CA ALA A 206 8.82 10.75 19.19
C ALA A 206 7.32 10.90 19.46
N PRO A 207 6.86 12.13 19.82
CA PRO A 207 5.43 12.39 19.98
C PRO A 207 4.62 12.03 18.74
N GLY A 208 3.54 11.24 18.91
CA GLY A 208 2.67 10.80 17.82
C GLY A 208 3.29 9.76 16.89
N GLN A 209 4.50 9.27 17.18
CA GLN A 209 5.14 8.21 16.42
C GLN A 209 4.64 6.85 16.90
N GLN A 210 4.18 6.05 15.95
CA GLN A 210 3.62 4.72 16.14
C GLN A 210 4.36 3.73 15.25
N GLU A 211 4.37 2.48 15.66
CA GLU A 211 4.94 1.37 14.90
C GLU A 211 3.92 0.24 14.77
N ILE A 212 3.90 -0.41 13.63
CA ILE A 212 3.15 -1.64 13.40
C ILE A 212 4.07 -2.74 12.90
N ASN A 213 4.08 -3.86 13.62
CA ASN A 213 4.89 -5.03 13.33
C ASN A 213 4.03 -6.14 12.75
N VAL A 214 4.57 -6.81 11.75
CA VAL A 214 3.91 -7.95 11.10
C VAL A 214 4.84 -9.16 11.08
N VAL A 215 4.25 -10.35 11.24
CA VAL A 215 5.01 -11.59 11.15
C VAL A 215 5.65 -11.72 9.78
N PHE A 216 6.92 -12.10 9.76
CA PHE A 216 7.69 -12.27 8.54
C PHE A 216 7.06 -13.28 7.56
N THR A 217 7.28 -13.07 6.30
CA THR A 217 6.86 -13.98 5.22
C THR A 217 7.88 -13.92 4.07
N ASP A 218 7.63 -14.64 2.97
CA ASP A 218 8.47 -14.50 1.78
C ASP A 218 8.53 -13.05 1.28
N ALA A 219 9.61 -12.71 0.61
CA ALA A 219 9.94 -11.33 0.28
C ALA A 219 8.88 -10.63 -0.58
N LEU A 220 8.24 -11.34 -1.52
CA LEU A 220 7.23 -10.72 -2.38
C LEU A 220 5.95 -10.42 -1.61
N ASN A 221 5.45 -11.39 -0.84
CA ASN A 221 4.29 -11.19 0.02
C ASN A 221 4.53 -10.09 1.05
N MET A 222 5.74 -9.99 1.63
CA MET A 222 6.04 -8.92 2.58
C MET A 222 6.02 -7.55 1.91
N ALA A 223 6.59 -7.40 0.72
CA ALA A 223 6.54 -6.13 -0.01
C ALA A 223 5.09 -5.73 -0.36
N ASP A 224 4.27 -6.68 -0.80
CA ASP A 224 2.85 -6.47 -1.07
C ASP A 224 2.08 -6.08 0.20
N ASN A 225 2.33 -6.76 1.31
CA ASN A 225 1.73 -6.45 2.61
C ASN A 225 2.15 -5.05 3.10
N HIS A 226 3.44 -4.71 2.98
CA HIS A 226 3.96 -3.40 3.40
C HIS A 226 3.23 -2.23 2.72
N ILE A 227 3.04 -2.30 1.41
CA ILE A 227 2.31 -1.27 0.66
C ILE A 227 0.85 -1.20 1.09
N LEU A 228 0.23 -2.35 1.33
CA LEU A 228 -1.15 -2.42 1.77
C LEU A 228 -1.32 -1.86 3.18
N ILE A 229 -0.39 -2.12 4.10
CA ILE A 229 -0.37 -1.53 5.45
C ILE A 229 -0.30 0.00 5.37
N LYS A 230 0.60 0.54 4.54
CA LYS A 230 0.71 2.00 4.33
C LYS A 230 -0.60 2.60 3.82
N ASN A 231 -1.24 1.94 2.86
CA ASN A 231 -2.51 2.42 2.31
C ASN A 231 -3.64 2.32 3.33
N ALA A 232 -3.75 1.20 4.05
CA ALA A 232 -4.74 0.99 5.10
C ALA A 232 -4.63 2.05 6.20
N ALA A 233 -3.42 2.31 6.70
CA ALA A 233 -3.19 3.31 7.73
C ALA A 233 -3.66 4.71 7.28
N LYS A 234 -3.39 5.09 6.02
CA LYS A 234 -3.84 6.37 5.46
C LYS A 234 -5.36 6.45 5.33
N GLU A 235 -6.00 5.41 4.79
CA GLU A 235 -7.45 5.38 4.58
C GLU A 235 -8.21 5.32 5.91
N ILE A 236 -7.71 4.58 6.90
CA ILE A 236 -8.30 4.53 8.24
C ILE A 236 -8.09 5.86 8.98
N ALA A 237 -6.89 6.47 8.90
CA ALA A 237 -6.66 7.79 9.48
C ALA A 237 -7.61 8.85 8.89
N TYR A 238 -7.82 8.81 7.57
CA TYR A 238 -8.80 9.68 6.91
C TYR A 238 -10.21 9.52 7.49
N LYS A 239 -10.68 8.29 7.72
CA LYS A 239 -11.98 8.01 8.36
C LYS A 239 -12.08 8.56 9.78
N HIS A 240 -10.97 8.61 10.50
CA HIS A 240 -10.87 9.18 11.84
C HIS A 240 -10.60 10.69 11.85
N ASN A 241 -10.67 11.36 10.70
CA ASN A 241 -10.32 12.78 10.54
C ASN A 241 -8.91 13.10 11.06
N LYS A 242 -7.97 12.18 10.82
CA LYS A 242 -6.56 12.26 11.17
C LYS A 242 -5.70 12.15 9.92
N ALA A 243 -4.41 12.38 10.06
CA ALA A 243 -3.45 12.16 8.99
C ALA A 243 -2.24 11.38 9.49
N VAL A 244 -1.69 10.53 8.62
CA VAL A 244 -0.42 9.83 8.87
C VAL A 244 0.61 10.20 7.82
N THR A 245 1.87 10.20 8.21
CA THR A 245 3.01 10.25 7.30
C THR A 245 4.00 9.13 7.60
N PHE A 246 4.52 8.55 6.54
CA PHE A 246 5.60 7.55 6.57
C PHE A 246 6.96 8.16 6.23
N MET A 247 7.09 9.48 6.31
CA MET A 247 8.41 10.11 6.25
C MET A 247 9.24 9.61 7.41
N ALA A 248 10.45 9.13 7.13
CA ALA A 248 11.37 8.69 8.18
C ALA A 248 11.60 9.81 9.22
N LYS A 249 11.56 11.06 8.78
CA LYS A 249 11.70 12.24 9.64
C LYS A 249 10.96 13.43 9.02
N TYR A 250 9.83 13.83 9.57
CA TYR A 250 9.03 14.93 9.02
C TYR A 250 9.52 16.32 9.44
N ASN A 251 10.31 16.41 10.49
CA ASN A 251 11.01 17.63 10.92
C ASN A 251 12.35 17.27 11.59
N LYS A 252 13.22 18.26 11.77
CA LYS A 252 14.58 18.05 12.28
C LYS A 252 14.64 17.73 13.79
N GLU A 253 13.58 18.03 14.53
CA GLU A 253 13.56 17.91 16.01
C GLU A 253 13.07 16.53 16.49
N VAL A 254 12.42 15.75 15.62
CA VAL A 254 11.90 14.42 15.99
C VAL A 254 12.94 13.33 15.75
N CYS A 255 12.82 12.21 16.46
CA CYS A 255 13.53 11.00 16.13
C CYS A 255 13.11 10.52 14.73
N GLY A 256 14.02 9.95 13.98
CA GLY A 256 13.71 9.32 12.72
C GLY A 256 13.15 7.91 12.92
N SER A 257 12.47 7.42 11.91
CA SER A 257 12.20 5.99 11.76
C SER A 257 13.48 5.27 11.35
N SER A 258 13.73 4.11 11.92
CA SER A 258 14.92 3.29 11.63
C SER A 258 14.64 2.25 10.54
#